data_a8f5b87383f763cf881b718498d4f3eb
#
_entry.id   a8f5b87383f763cf881b718498d4f3eb
#
_cell.length_a   1.000
_cell.length_b   1.000
_cell.length_c   1.000
_cell.angle_alpha   90.00
_cell.angle_beta   90.00
_cell.angle_gamma   90.00
#
_symmetry.space_group_name_H-M   'P 1'
#
loop_
_entity.id
_entity.type
_entity.pdbx_description
1 polymer ?
#
loop_
_entity_poly.entity_id
_entity_poly.type
_entity_poly.pdbx_seq_one_letter_code
_entity_poly.pdbx_strand_id
1 'polypeptide(L)'
;MRAMSWVNRVVMLHGIPVLRDIPLLRRVPGIRGLTDIRKIIVDPAEIAALKQVCSQGNIVFILPNHPEFFTDWMLDKDLISRCAPMTACWATNGIVNGTGNFGQKFWLWNNLIAQIPGNSADGKAYSVEWVLKGEPVLLHPEGAVGWHSNYVAPLMSGAGEMALEAKSKAPLKSALLLPIVWKLQFSEDATAGLAKECSYIEKKLKVAGSGNPAERAFAIYNALIDQDAASLGLTMASGLALSKKLDVCETAACVQLGVYLGKDGADSDPLETIKLVKRKVRGEGKTPSDVGKAASKLADRLIKMRRLDGFAFKNKVITQEEVAEHLKRLRNDWCVGTLRDVMNAYLPQPVARRVAHIRILPPIEVTGTETAADLMNTVRASLQAALDTVNQEIGRTSAATSWPNPFYTAA
;
A
#
# COMPACT_ATOMS: atom_id res chain seq x y z
N MET A 1 -23.14 -2.21 12.55
CA MET A 1 -21.81 -2.79 12.26
C MET A 1 -21.85 -4.29 11.95
N ARG A 2 -22.29 -5.19 12.84
CA ARG A 2 -22.34 -6.65 12.55
C ARG A 2 -23.07 -7.01 11.26
N ALA A 3 -24.25 -6.44 11.04
CA ALA A 3 -24.99 -6.63 9.80
C ALA A 3 -24.24 -6.14 8.58
N MET A 4 -23.56 -4.99 8.67
CA MET A 4 -22.74 -4.47 7.56
C MET A 4 -21.52 -5.33 7.27
N SER A 5 -20.84 -5.88 8.29
CA SER A 5 -19.75 -6.83 8.10
C SER A 5 -20.23 -8.06 7.33
N TRP A 6 -21.39 -8.60 7.68
CA TRP A 6 -21.99 -9.72 6.95
C TRP A 6 -22.36 -9.35 5.50
N VAL A 7 -22.99 -8.18 5.30
CA VAL A 7 -23.34 -7.69 3.96
C VAL A 7 -22.09 -7.53 3.09
N ASN A 8 -21.03 -6.91 3.62
CA ASN A 8 -19.77 -6.75 2.90
C ASN A 8 -19.21 -8.10 2.47
N ARG A 9 -19.15 -9.07 3.38
CA ARG A 9 -18.67 -10.41 3.08
C ARG A 9 -19.50 -11.08 1.98
N VAL A 10 -20.83 -11.08 2.11
CA VAL A 10 -21.71 -11.76 1.15
C VAL A 10 -21.64 -11.07 -0.21
N VAL A 11 -21.72 -9.74 -0.25
CA VAL A 11 -21.76 -9.00 -1.51
C VAL A 11 -20.40 -9.02 -2.20
N MET A 12 -19.33 -8.67 -1.48
CA MET A 12 -18.00 -8.48 -2.08
C MET A 12 -17.30 -9.78 -2.45
N LEU A 13 -17.41 -10.81 -1.62
CA LEU A 13 -16.65 -12.05 -1.81
C LEU A 13 -17.47 -13.18 -2.44
N HIS A 14 -18.78 -13.11 -2.40
CA HIS A 14 -19.65 -14.15 -2.95
C HIS A 14 -20.60 -13.63 -4.04
N GLY A 15 -21.26 -12.48 -3.83
CA GLY A 15 -22.22 -11.94 -4.81
C GLY A 15 -21.55 -11.39 -6.05
N ILE A 16 -20.54 -10.55 -5.90
CA ILE A 16 -19.86 -9.91 -7.04
C ILE A 16 -19.12 -10.93 -7.94
N PRO A 17 -18.41 -11.96 -7.43
CA PRO A 17 -17.85 -13.02 -8.28
C PRO A 17 -18.88 -13.69 -9.20
N VAL A 18 -20.10 -13.96 -8.69
CA VAL A 18 -21.21 -14.50 -9.50
C VAL A 18 -21.61 -13.50 -10.59
N LEU A 19 -21.78 -12.22 -10.25
CA LEU A 19 -22.11 -11.18 -11.21
C LEU A 19 -21.05 -11.02 -12.31
N ARG A 20 -19.77 -11.22 -11.98
CA ARG A 20 -18.68 -11.17 -12.95
C ARG A 20 -18.78 -12.28 -13.99
N ASP A 21 -19.27 -13.46 -13.63
CA ASP A 21 -19.36 -14.59 -14.55
C ASP A 21 -20.51 -14.44 -15.56
N ILE A 22 -21.39 -13.46 -15.38
CA ILE A 22 -22.39 -13.05 -16.37
C ILE A 22 -21.65 -12.37 -17.55
N PRO A 23 -21.79 -12.88 -18.80
CA PRO A 23 -20.97 -12.44 -19.94
C PRO A 23 -20.97 -10.94 -20.22
N LEU A 24 -22.11 -10.27 -19.99
CA LEU A 24 -22.23 -8.82 -20.19
C LEU A 24 -21.54 -8.03 -19.06
N LEU A 25 -21.78 -8.41 -17.80
CA LEU A 25 -21.30 -7.69 -16.63
C LEU A 25 -19.80 -7.85 -16.42
N ARG A 26 -19.20 -8.99 -16.78
CA ARG A 26 -17.74 -9.21 -16.68
C ARG A 26 -16.90 -8.22 -17.48
N ARG A 27 -17.50 -7.49 -18.43
CA ARG A 27 -16.84 -6.47 -19.25
C ARG A 27 -16.82 -5.11 -18.55
N VAL A 28 -17.62 -4.92 -17.52
CA VAL A 28 -17.66 -3.66 -16.74
C VAL A 28 -16.39 -3.55 -15.89
N PRO A 29 -15.53 -2.54 -16.11
CA PRO A 29 -14.22 -2.46 -15.47
C PRO A 29 -14.26 -2.55 -13.94
N GLY A 30 -15.20 -1.86 -13.28
CA GLY A 30 -15.34 -1.90 -11.82
C GLY A 30 -15.66 -3.29 -11.29
N ILE A 31 -16.59 -4.02 -11.93
CA ILE A 31 -16.97 -5.39 -11.51
C ILE A 31 -15.77 -6.33 -11.66
N ARG A 32 -15.04 -6.25 -12.78
CA ARG A 32 -13.83 -7.06 -12.96
C ARG A 32 -12.81 -6.81 -11.87
N GLY A 33 -12.59 -5.56 -11.49
CA GLY A 33 -11.62 -5.20 -10.47
C GLY A 33 -11.99 -5.68 -9.07
N LEU A 34 -13.29 -5.71 -8.75
CA LEU A 34 -13.79 -6.15 -7.44
C LEU A 34 -13.82 -7.69 -7.27
N THR A 35 -13.66 -8.45 -8.34
CA THR A 35 -13.98 -9.89 -8.36
C THR A 35 -12.86 -10.78 -8.82
N ASP A 36 -11.65 -10.27 -8.86
CA ASP A 36 -10.49 -11.04 -9.29
C ASP A 36 -10.01 -12.06 -8.24
N ILE A 37 -10.24 -11.80 -6.95
CA ILE A 37 -9.92 -12.74 -5.87
C ILE A 37 -10.85 -13.95 -5.97
N ARG A 38 -10.29 -15.10 -6.32
CA ARG A 38 -11.06 -16.34 -6.51
C ARG A 38 -11.07 -17.26 -5.32
N LYS A 39 -10.04 -17.17 -4.51
CA LYS A 39 -9.87 -18.00 -3.32
C LYS A 39 -9.11 -17.23 -2.26
N ILE A 40 -9.52 -17.39 -1.02
CA ILE A 40 -8.79 -16.94 0.16
C ILE A 40 -8.30 -18.20 0.88
N ILE A 41 -6.99 -18.27 1.05
CA ILE A 41 -6.30 -19.37 1.76
C ILE A 41 -5.86 -18.81 3.11
N VAL A 42 -6.42 -19.36 4.17
CA VAL A 42 -6.09 -19.04 5.55
C VAL A 42 -6.29 -20.30 6.39
N ASP A 43 -5.41 -20.53 7.36
CA ASP A 43 -5.55 -21.67 8.26
C ASP A 43 -6.77 -21.47 9.19
N PRO A 44 -7.71 -22.44 9.26
CA PRO A 44 -8.82 -22.38 10.20
C PRO A 44 -8.39 -22.26 11.67
N ALA A 45 -7.24 -22.81 12.04
CA ALA A 45 -6.68 -22.69 13.39
C ALA A 45 -6.26 -21.25 13.70
N GLU A 46 -5.64 -20.56 12.72
CA GLU A 46 -5.29 -19.13 12.85
C GLU A 46 -6.54 -18.25 12.99
N ILE A 47 -7.62 -18.55 12.25
CA ILE A 47 -8.92 -17.87 12.41
C ILE A 47 -9.50 -18.08 13.80
N ALA A 48 -9.43 -19.31 14.31
CA ALA A 48 -9.93 -19.64 15.66
C ALA A 48 -9.13 -18.88 16.73
N ALA A 49 -7.80 -18.83 16.60
CA ALA A 49 -6.92 -18.09 17.50
C ALA A 49 -7.23 -16.59 17.48
N LEU A 50 -7.38 -15.97 16.29
CA LEU A 50 -7.79 -14.57 16.16
C LEU A 50 -9.13 -14.31 16.87
N LYS A 51 -10.11 -15.17 16.64
CA LYS A 51 -11.43 -15.05 17.27
C LYS A 51 -11.34 -15.11 18.80
N GLN A 52 -10.53 -16.03 19.32
CA GLN A 52 -10.29 -16.17 20.75
C GLN A 52 -9.65 -14.89 21.33
N VAL A 53 -8.59 -14.40 20.73
CA VAL A 53 -7.88 -13.17 21.17
C VAL A 53 -8.85 -11.98 21.22
N CYS A 54 -9.67 -11.81 20.17
CA CYS A 54 -10.62 -10.70 20.07
C CYS A 54 -11.84 -10.83 21.01
N SER A 55 -12.16 -12.04 21.48
CA SER A 55 -13.33 -12.29 22.36
C SER A 55 -13.06 -12.16 23.85
N GLN A 56 -11.80 -12.08 24.25
CA GLN A 56 -11.37 -12.07 25.67
C GLN A 56 -11.45 -10.70 26.35
N GLY A 57 -11.91 -9.66 25.65
CA GLY A 57 -11.94 -8.29 26.17
C GLY A 57 -10.56 -7.63 26.28
N ASN A 58 -9.57 -8.20 25.61
CA ASN A 58 -8.23 -7.66 25.47
C ASN A 58 -8.21 -6.32 24.72
N ILE A 59 -7.15 -5.56 24.89
CA ILE A 59 -6.80 -4.42 24.04
C ILE A 59 -6.14 -4.99 22.78
N VAL A 60 -6.78 -4.91 21.61
CA VAL A 60 -6.28 -5.53 20.38
C VAL A 60 -6.17 -4.53 19.24
N PHE A 61 -4.97 -4.39 18.69
CA PHE A 61 -4.72 -3.70 17.43
C PHE A 61 -4.34 -4.71 16.36
N ILE A 62 -5.15 -4.82 15.31
CA ILE A 62 -4.93 -5.71 14.16
C ILE A 62 -4.12 -4.93 13.13
N LEU A 63 -2.97 -5.47 12.73
CA LEU A 63 -1.94 -4.78 11.96
C LEU A 63 -1.59 -5.55 10.67
N PRO A 64 -2.43 -5.48 9.62
CA PRO A 64 -2.12 -6.09 8.34
C PRO A 64 -1.08 -5.27 7.56
N ASN A 65 -0.30 -5.95 6.69
CA ASN A 65 0.49 -5.27 5.66
C ASN A 65 -0.42 -4.59 4.63
N HIS A 66 0.12 -3.66 3.83
CA HIS A 66 -0.68 -2.78 2.95
C HIS A 66 -0.21 -2.80 1.48
N PRO A 67 -0.19 -3.96 0.80
CA PRO A 67 0.35 -4.05 -0.55
C PRO A 67 -0.56 -3.45 -1.62
N GLU A 68 -1.88 -3.41 -1.44
CA GLU A 68 -2.81 -2.93 -2.47
C GLU A 68 -4.04 -2.23 -1.88
N PHE A 69 -4.44 -1.12 -2.52
CA PHE A 69 -5.62 -0.34 -2.13
C PHE A 69 -6.93 -1.04 -2.53
N PHE A 70 -7.95 -0.95 -1.71
CA PHE A 70 -9.30 -1.51 -1.83
C PHE A 70 -9.38 -3.04 -1.70
N THR A 71 -8.45 -3.81 -2.27
CA THR A 71 -8.39 -5.27 -2.09
C THR A 71 -8.14 -5.62 -0.63
N ASP A 72 -7.28 -4.85 0.05
CA ASP A 72 -7.05 -4.92 1.50
C ASP A 72 -8.37 -4.79 2.27
N TRP A 73 -9.16 -3.77 1.99
CA TRP A 73 -10.44 -3.58 2.67
C TRP A 73 -11.38 -4.77 2.51
N MET A 74 -11.44 -5.40 1.31
CA MET A 74 -12.26 -6.58 1.08
C MET A 74 -11.78 -7.78 1.90
N LEU A 75 -10.45 -8.03 1.92
CA LEU A 75 -9.85 -9.13 2.65
C LEU A 75 -9.99 -8.93 4.16
N ASP A 76 -9.73 -7.72 4.65
CA ASP A 76 -9.91 -7.37 6.05
C ASP A 76 -11.37 -7.53 6.48
N LYS A 77 -12.33 -7.06 5.68
CA LYS A 77 -13.76 -7.21 5.99
C LYS A 77 -14.23 -8.67 5.95
N ASP A 78 -13.68 -9.51 5.08
CA ASP A 78 -13.94 -10.95 5.13
C ASP A 78 -13.43 -11.52 6.47
N LEU A 79 -12.19 -11.24 6.83
CA LEU A 79 -11.56 -11.78 8.03
C LEU A 79 -12.26 -11.31 9.31
N ILE A 80 -12.40 -9.99 9.51
CA ILE A 80 -13.02 -9.45 10.73
C ILE A 80 -14.50 -9.80 10.83
N SER A 81 -15.22 -9.98 9.73
CA SER A 81 -16.63 -10.42 9.78
C SER A 81 -16.79 -11.83 10.39
N ARG A 82 -15.74 -12.64 10.29
CA ARG A 82 -15.70 -14.00 10.88
C ARG A 82 -15.29 -13.99 12.35
N CYS A 83 -14.41 -13.08 12.76
CA CYS A 83 -13.71 -13.14 14.04
C CYS A 83 -14.12 -12.02 14.99
N ALA A 84 -14.23 -10.79 14.51
CA ALA A 84 -14.40 -9.58 15.31
C ALA A 84 -15.22 -8.53 14.55
N PRO A 85 -16.55 -8.74 14.35
CA PRO A 85 -17.37 -7.92 13.46
C PRO A 85 -17.55 -6.45 13.91
N MET A 86 -17.17 -6.13 15.15
CA MET A 86 -17.21 -4.76 15.69
C MET A 86 -15.91 -4.00 15.52
N THR A 87 -14.90 -4.58 14.86
CA THR A 87 -13.61 -3.92 14.62
C THR A 87 -13.77 -2.57 13.93
N ALA A 88 -13.16 -1.53 14.51
CA ALA A 88 -13.02 -0.24 13.86
C ALA A 88 -11.82 -0.25 12.91
N CYS A 89 -11.94 0.37 11.74
CA CYS A 89 -10.91 0.32 10.71
C CYS A 89 -10.47 1.74 10.33
N TRP A 90 -9.16 2.01 10.30
CA TRP A 90 -8.63 3.26 9.79
C TRP A 90 -8.72 3.31 8.26
N ALA A 91 -9.15 4.47 7.74
CA ALA A 91 -9.19 4.72 6.31
C ALA A 91 -8.85 6.18 6.01
N THR A 92 -8.37 6.47 4.81
CA THR A 92 -8.10 7.85 4.40
C THR A 92 -9.36 8.71 4.45
N ASN A 93 -9.20 9.96 4.90
CA ASN A 93 -10.29 10.94 4.98
C ASN A 93 -11.02 11.13 3.63
N GLY A 94 -10.30 11.05 2.52
CA GLY A 94 -10.89 11.14 1.18
C GLY A 94 -11.94 10.07 0.89
N ILE A 95 -11.82 8.87 1.46
CA ILE A 95 -12.84 7.82 1.36
C ILE A 95 -14.01 8.14 2.29
N VAL A 96 -13.74 8.41 3.56
CA VAL A 96 -14.81 8.57 4.56
C VAL A 96 -15.67 9.80 4.26
N ASN A 97 -15.03 10.93 3.96
CA ASN A 97 -15.71 12.22 3.78
C ASN A 97 -15.85 12.66 2.31
N GLY A 98 -15.16 12.01 1.37
CA GLY A 98 -15.16 12.38 -0.05
C GLY A 98 -16.27 11.75 -0.89
N THR A 99 -17.09 10.85 -0.32
CA THR A 99 -18.10 10.05 -1.06
C THR A 99 -19.53 10.59 -0.96
N GLY A 100 -19.70 11.83 -0.47
CA GLY A 100 -21.01 12.46 -0.25
C GLY A 100 -21.76 11.84 0.96
N ASN A 101 -22.94 12.39 1.27
CA ASN A 101 -23.67 12.05 2.50
C ASN A 101 -24.04 10.56 2.64
N PHE A 102 -24.41 9.91 1.53
CA PHE A 102 -24.75 8.48 1.56
C PHE A 102 -23.49 7.62 1.78
N GLY A 103 -22.43 7.92 1.04
CA GLY A 103 -21.16 7.20 1.20
C GLY A 103 -20.57 7.39 2.60
N GLN A 104 -20.62 8.61 3.15
CA GLN A 104 -20.19 8.86 4.51
C GLN A 104 -20.96 8.01 5.53
N LYS A 105 -22.31 7.96 5.44
CA LYS A 105 -23.11 7.08 6.31
C LYS A 105 -22.73 5.60 6.16
N PHE A 106 -22.52 5.14 4.93
CA PHE A 106 -22.07 3.77 4.67
C PHE A 106 -20.75 3.47 5.37
N TRP A 107 -19.76 4.37 5.31
CA TRP A 107 -18.47 4.20 5.95
C TRP A 107 -18.56 4.25 7.48
N LEU A 108 -19.39 5.13 8.04
CA LEU A 108 -19.67 5.17 9.48
C LEU A 108 -20.34 3.87 9.96
N TRP A 109 -21.27 3.31 9.19
CA TRP A 109 -21.86 2.00 9.52
C TRP A 109 -20.84 0.85 9.48
N ASN A 110 -19.76 1.03 8.72
CA ASN A 110 -18.62 0.12 8.68
C ASN A 110 -17.59 0.38 9.78
N ASN A 111 -17.85 1.31 10.67
CA ASN A 111 -16.95 1.75 11.74
C ASN A 111 -15.58 2.19 11.22
N LEU A 112 -15.55 2.98 10.14
CA LEU A 112 -14.32 3.55 9.64
C LEU A 112 -13.92 4.78 10.45
N ILE A 113 -12.64 4.85 10.80
CA ILE A 113 -11.98 6.00 11.44
C ILE A 113 -11.27 6.80 10.34
N ALA A 114 -11.63 8.06 10.18
CA ALA A 114 -11.03 8.91 9.16
C ALA A 114 -9.62 9.34 9.56
N GLN A 115 -8.63 8.99 8.74
CA GLN A 115 -7.27 9.52 8.87
C GLN A 115 -7.19 10.91 8.23
N ILE A 116 -7.13 11.95 9.04
CA ILE A 116 -7.00 13.33 8.60
C ILE A 116 -5.51 13.69 8.56
N PRO A 117 -4.93 14.01 7.38
CA PRO A 117 -3.53 14.41 7.30
C PRO A 117 -3.20 15.61 8.17
N GLY A 118 -2.23 15.45 9.08
CA GLY A 118 -1.81 16.51 10.02
C GLY A 118 -2.69 16.64 11.28
N ASN A 119 -3.79 15.88 11.38
CA ASN A 119 -4.62 15.80 12.59
C ASN A 119 -5.08 14.37 12.82
N SER A 120 -4.28 13.57 13.52
CA SER A 120 -4.63 12.19 13.89
C SER A 120 -5.11 12.04 15.34
N ALA A 121 -5.14 13.12 16.12
CA ALA A 121 -5.39 13.07 17.56
C ALA A 121 -6.77 12.48 17.88
N ASP A 122 -7.83 12.97 17.22
CA ASP A 122 -9.20 12.49 17.45
C ASP A 122 -9.37 11.00 17.07
N GLY A 123 -8.77 10.61 15.94
CA GLY A 123 -8.78 9.20 15.50
C GLY A 123 -8.04 8.29 16.47
N LYS A 124 -6.89 8.72 17.00
CA LYS A 124 -6.14 7.98 18.04
C LYS A 124 -6.95 7.86 19.32
N ALA A 125 -7.50 8.98 19.83
CA ALA A 125 -8.32 8.97 21.03
C ALA A 125 -9.53 8.02 20.91
N TYR A 126 -10.26 8.10 19.79
CA TYR A 126 -11.36 7.17 19.51
C TYR A 126 -10.88 5.70 19.47
N SER A 127 -9.74 5.43 18.86
CA SER A 127 -9.18 4.08 18.79
C SER A 127 -8.84 3.52 20.18
N VAL A 128 -8.22 4.34 21.03
CA VAL A 128 -7.91 3.97 22.43
C VAL A 128 -9.19 3.69 23.22
N GLU A 129 -10.19 4.55 23.13
CA GLU A 129 -11.49 4.33 23.79
C GLU A 129 -12.17 3.05 23.28
N TRP A 130 -12.04 2.74 21.97
CA TRP A 130 -12.68 1.59 21.37
C TRP A 130 -12.04 0.28 21.85
N VAL A 131 -10.71 0.19 21.90
CA VAL A 131 -10.02 -1.01 22.41
C VAL A 131 -10.19 -1.18 23.92
N LEU A 132 -10.37 -0.11 24.68
CA LEU A 132 -10.67 -0.19 26.11
C LEU A 132 -12.05 -0.83 26.39
N LYS A 133 -12.99 -0.74 25.44
CA LYS A 133 -14.28 -1.45 25.46
C LYS A 133 -14.16 -2.94 25.11
N GLY A 134 -12.95 -3.41 24.76
CA GLY A 134 -12.69 -4.78 24.35
C GLY A 134 -12.99 -5.06 22.87
N GLU A 135 -13.18 -4.01 22.06
CA GLU A 135 -13.42 -4.14 20.63
C GLU A 135 -12.16 -3.78 19.84
N PRO A 136 -11.73 -4.58 18.85
CA PRO A 136 -10.48 -4.36 18.14
C PRO A 136 -10.46 -3.11 17.26
N VAL A 137 -9.25 -2.62 16.99
CA VAL A 137 -8.99 -1.61 15.96
C VAL A 137 -8.04 -2.19 14.92
N LEU A 138 -8.40 -2.07 13.64
CA LEU A 138 -7.57 -2.45 12.51
C LEU A 138 -7.00 -1.22 11.83
N LEU A 139 -5.70 -1.22 11.59
CA LEU A 139 -5.04 -0.19 10.80
C LEU A 139 -3.84 -0.78 10.08
N HIS A 140 -3.57 -0.29 8.87
CA HIS A 140 -2.36 -0.63 8.11
C HIS A 140 -1.21 0.26 8.59
N PRO A 141 -0.22 -0.30 9.32
CA PRO A 141 0.80 0.52 9.97
C PRO A 141 1.82 1.12 9.01
N GLU A 142 1.86 0.69 7.75
CA GLU A 142 2.65 1.32 6.69
C GLU A 142 2.14 2.73 6.34
N GLY A 143 0.90 3.05 6.68
CA GLY A 143 0.29 4.37 6.54
C GLY A 143 -0.05 4.80 5.11
N ALA A 144 0.49 4.13 4.11
CA ALA A 144 0.20 4.32 2.70
C ALA A 144 0.37 3.00 1.94
N VAL A 145 -0.37 2.85 0.85
CA VAL A 145 -0.23 1.69 -0.04
C VAL A 145 1.13 1.72 -0.71
N GLY A 146 1.94 0.69 -0.45
CA GLY A 146 3.28 0.55 -1.04
C GLY A 146 3.27 0.03 -2.48
N TRP A 147 2.22 -0.71 -2.86
CA TRP A 147 2.21 -1.52 -4.08
C TRP A 147 3.38 -2.50 -4.12
N HIS A 148 3.65 -3.14 -2.97
CA HIS A 148 4.69 -4.14 -2.78
C HIS A 148 4.08 -5.38 -2.14
N SER A 149 4.16 -6.51 -2.82
CA SER A 149 3.70 -7.77 -2.26
C SER A 149 4.80 -8.62 -1.64
N ASN A 150 6.06 -8.22 -1.78
CA ASN A 150 7.23 -8.95 -1.26
C ASN A 150 8.01 -8.18 -0.19
N TYR A 151 7.54 -6.99 0.18
CA TYR A 151 8.27 -6.12 1.08
C TYR A 151 7.30 -5.37 2.00
N VAL A 152 7.61 -5.34 3.28
CA VAL A 152 6.90 -4.54 4.28
C VAL A 152 7.65 -3.22 4.47
N ALA A 153 7.02 -2.10 4.11
CA ALA A 153 7.60 -0.77 4.27
C ALA A 153 7.86 -0.44 5.75
N PRO A 154 8.69 0.57 6.05
CA PRO A 154 8.83 1.06 7.42
C PRO A 154 7.48 1.43 8.03
N LEU A 155 7.23 0.98 9.25
CA LEU A 155 5.95 1.18 9.92
C LEU A 155 5.92 2.50 10.69
N MET A 156 4.76 3.15 10.69
CA MET A 156 4.50 4.34 11.50
C MET A 156 4.31 3.98 12.98
N SER A 157 4.74 4.84 13.90
CA SER A 157 4.66 4.62 15.36
C SER A 157 3.24 4.61 15.94
N GLY A 158 2.25 5.12 15.20
CA GLY A 158 0.91 5.40 15.72
C GLY A 158 0.20 4.22 16.38
N ALA A 159 0.37 3.00 15.86
CA ALA A 159 -0.24 1.81 16.47
C ALA A 159 0.43 1.48 17.82
N GLY A 160 1.75 1.55 17.90
CA GLY A 160 2.50 1.36 19.14
C GLY A 160 2.15 2.43 20.19
N GLU A 161 2.03 3.69 19.79
CA GLU A 161 1.63 4.79 20.69
C GLU A 161 0.23 4.55 21.27
N MET A 162 -0.75 4.19 20.45
CA MET A 162 -2.10 3.90 20.92
C MET A 162 -2.16 2.66 21.83
N ALA A 163 -1.36 1.64 21.54
CA ALA A 163 -1.31 0.43 22.36
C ALA A 163 -0.70 0.70 23.75
N LEU A 164 0.39 1.47 23.81
CA LEU A 164 1.00 1.90 25.06
C LEU A 164 0.06 2.80 25.88
N GLU A 165 -0.63 3.74 25.24
CA GLU A 165 -1.62 4.59 25.89
C GLU A 165 -2.78 3.77 26.47
N ALA A 166 -3.33 2.82 25.68
CA ALA A 166 -4.41 1.95 26.15
C ALA A 166 -3.95 1.05 27.30
N LYS A 167 -2.73 0.51 27.21
CA LYS A 167 -2.13 -0.32 28.31
C LYS A 167 -1.97 0.50 29.58
N SER A 168 -1.51 1.74 29.50
CA SER A 168 -1.36 2.62 30.67
C SER A 168 -2.71 2.95 31.35
N LYS A 169 -3.79 3.08 30.55
CA LYS A 169 -5.16 3.32 31.05
C LYS A 169 -5.83 2.09 31.63
N ALA A 170 -5.42 0.90 31.23
CA ALA A 170 -5.98 -0.36 31.73
C ALA A 170 -4.86 -1.42 31.96
N PRO A 171 -4.01 -1.22 32.98
CA PRO A 171 -2.79 -2.01 33.19
C PRO A 171 -3.06 -3.50 33.45
N LEU A 172 -4.24 -3.86 33.93
CA LEU A 172 -4.64 -5.24 34.15
C LEU A 172 -5.10 -5.99 32.90
N LYS A 173 -5.43 -5.28 31.81
CA LYS A 173 -5.80 -5.91 30.54
C LYS A 173 -4.54 -6.27 29.74
N SER A 174 -4.56 -7.40 29.05
CA SER A 174 -3.55 -7.70 28.02
C SER A 174 -3.73 -6.74 26.85
N ALA A 175 -2.64 -6.09 26.42
CA ALA A 175 -2.60 -5.26 25.25
C ALA A 175 -1.76 -5.94 24.16
N LEU A 176 -2.35 -6.14 23.00
CA LEU A 176 -1.85 -7.04 21.96
C LEU A 176 -1.79 -6.31 20.61
N LEU A 177 -0.62 -6.37 19.97
CA LEU A 177 -0.45 -6.06 18.56
C LEU A 177 -0.52 -7.37 17.78
N LEU A 178 -1.45 -7.47 16.83
CA LEU A 178 -1.71 -8.69 16.08
C LEU A 178 -1.33 -8.51 14.61
N PRO A 179 -0.12 -8.93 14.20
CA PRO A 179 0.31 -8.81 12.82
C PRO A 179 -0.43 -9.80 11.93
N ILE A 180 -0.84 -9.35 10.73
CA ILE A 180 -1.46 -10.18 9.70
C ILE A 180 -0.76 -9.92 8.38
N VAL A 181 -0.33 -10.99 7.72
CA VAL A 181 0.21 -10.91 6.35
C VAL A 181 -0.84 -11.39 5.39
N TRP A 182 -1.02 -10.64 4.31
CA TRP A 182 -1.69 -11.16 3.13
C TRP A 182 -0.86 -10.90 1.88
N LYS A 183 -0.89 -11.89 0.99
CA LYS A 183 -0.18 -11.91 -0.28
C LYS A 183 -1.16 -12.29 -1.37
N LEU A 184 -1.12 -11.54 -2.47
CA LEU A 184 -1.87 -11.84 -3.69
C LEU A 184 -0.99 -12.56 -4.69
N GLN A 185 -1.48 -13.68 -5.21
CA GLN A 185 -0.80 -14.48 -6.22
C GLN A 185 -1.71 -14.62 -7.43
N PHE A 186 -1.19 -14.47 -8.64
CA PHE A 186 -1.95 -14.84 -9.84
C PHE A 186 -2.15 -16.36 -9.88
N SER A 187 -3.38 -16.78 -10.17
CA SER A 187 -3.75 -18.18 -10.31
C SER A 187 -3.55 -18.74 -11.74
N GLU A 188 -3.07 -17.88 -12.64
CA GLU A 188 -2.87 -18.17 -14.07
C GLU A 188 -1.71 -17.33 -14.61
N ASP A 189 -1.22 -17.66 -15.79
CA ASP A 189 -0.23 -16.84 -16.49
C ASP A 189 -0.82 -15.49 -16.87
N ALA A 190 -0.22 -14.43 -16.34
CA ALA A 190 -0.65 -13.05 -16.54
C ALA A 190 0.07 -12.34 -17.71
N THR A 191 0.99 -13.02 -18.41
CA THR A 191 1.86 -12.41 -19.42
C THR A 191 1.10 -11.60 -20.47
N ALA A 192 0.02 -12.13 -21.02
CA ALA A 192 -0.80 -11.43 -22.02
C ALA A 192 -1.49 -10.19 -21.46
N GLY A 193 -1.97 -10.26 -20.21
CA GLY A 193 -2.59 -9.14 -19.51
C GLY A 193 -1.58 -8.05 -19.18
N LEU A 194 -0.39 -8.42 -18.71
CA LEU A 194 0.72 -7.51 -18.42
C LEU A 194 1.22 -6.82 -19.70
N ALA A 195 1.39 -7.56 -20.80
CA ALA A 195 1.78 -7.00 -22.08
C ALA A 195 0.78 -5.95 -22.59
N LYS A 196 -0.53 -6.19 -22.40
CA LYS A 196 -1.58 -5.24 -22.74
C LYS A 196 -1.53 -3.98 -21.87
N GLU A 197 -1.23 -4.12 -20.59
CA GLU A 197 -1.06 -2.98 -19.68
C GLU A 197 0.19 -2.18 -20.02
N CYS A 198 1.33 -2.83 -20.35
CA CYS A 198 2.51 -2.15 -20.89
C CYS A 198 2.14 -1.31 -22.12
N SER A 199 1.46 -1.89 -23.11
CA SER A 199 1.08 -1.18 -24.34
C SER A 199 0.20 0.06 -24.06
N TYR A 200 -0.68 -0.01 -23.05
CA TYR A 200 -1.46 1.15 -22.63
C TYR A 200 -0.58 2.26 -22.05
N ILE A 201 0.34 1.90 -21.14
CA ILE A 201 1.25 2.84 -20.47
C ILE A 201 2.20 3.47 -21.49
N GLU A 202 2.83 2.67 -22.35
CA GLU A 202 3.74 3.10 -23.42
C GLU A 202 3.08 4.14 -24.33
N LYS A 203 1.87 3.82 -24.82
CA LYS A 203 1.08 4.75 -25.64
C LYS A 203 0.78 6.06 -24.90
N LYS A 204 0.41 5.97 -23.62
CA LYS A 204 0.02 7.13 -22.80
C LYS A 204 1.23 8.04 -22.51
N LEU A 205 2.38 7.45 -22.23
CA LEU A 205 3.62 8.15 -21.88
C LEU A 205 4.51 8.45 -23.10
N LYS A 206 4.12 7.96 -24.28
CA LYS A 206 4.91 8.09 -25.53
C LYS A 206 6.31 7.50 -25.39
N VAL A 207 6.41 6.38 -24.74
CA VAL A 207 7.64 5.61 -24.55
C VAL A 207 7.50 4.30 -25.31
N ALA A 208 8.54 3.86 -26.02
CA ALA A 208 8.59 2.56 -26.67
C ALA A 208 9.28 1.55 -25.77
N GLY A 209 8.68 0.39 -25.60
CA GLY A 209 9.28 -0.77 -24.95
C GLY A 209 9.25 -1.98 -25.86
N SER A 210 10.19 -2.90 -25.68
CA SER A 210 10.27 -4.17 -26.41
C SER A 210 10.57 -5.32 -25.46
N GLY A 211 10.32 -6.56 -25.90
CA GLY A 211 10.58 -7.74 -25.12
C GLY A 211 9.42 -8.15 -24.19
N ASN A 212 9.74 -8.87 -23.14
CA ASN A 212 8.79 -9.36 -22.15
C ASN A 212 8.25 -8.22 -21.25
N PRO A 213 7.17 -8.43 -20.47
CA PRO A 213 6.61 -7.38 -19.64
C PRO A 213 7.56 -6.75 -18.61
N ALA A 214 8.55 -7.50 -18.10
CA ALA A 214 9.54 -6.96 -17.16
C ALA A 214 10.51 -6.01 -17.86
N GLU A 215 11.01 -6.38 -19.02
CA GLU A 215 11.88 -5.52 -19.86
C GLU A 215 11.16 -4.25 -20.28
N ARG A 216 9.89 -4.35 -20.66
CA ARG A 216 9.06 -3.18 -21.02
C ARG A 216 8.82 -2.24 -19.83
N ALA A 217 8.50 -2.79 -18.65
CA ALA A 217 8.37 -1.98 -17.43
C ALA A 217 9.68 -1.24 -17.10
N PHE A 218 10.82 -1.93 -17.21
CA PHE A 218 12.14 -1.33 -17.02
C PHE A 218 12.42 -0.20 -18.03
N ALA A 219 12.14 -0.44 -19.32
CA ALA A 219 12.34 0.57 -20.36
C ALA A 219 11.51 1.84 -20.10
N ILE A 220 10.25 1.67 -19.63
CA ILE A 220 9.40 2.81 -19.27
C ILE A 220 10.00 3.60 -18.10
N TYR A 221 10.42 2.93 -17.01
CA TYR A 221 11.06 3.62 -15.88
C TYR A 221 12.34 4.35 -16.29
N ASN A 222 13.19 3.68 -17.08
CA ASN A 222 14.44 4.26 -17.52
C ASN A 222 14.21 5.55 -18.35
N ALA A 223 13.25 5.51 -19.28
CA ALA A 223 12.88 6.69 -20.08
C ALA A 223 12.31 7.83 -19.21
N LEU A 224 11.50 7.51 -18.20
CA LEU A 224 10.95 8.52 -17.28
C LEU A 224 12.03 9.16 -16.41
N ILE A 225 12.99 8.38 -15.93
CA ILE A 225 14.12 8.92 -15.14
C ILE A 225 15.06 9.74 -16.02
N ASP A 226 15.28 9.37 -17.28
CA ASP A 226 16.04 10.20 -18.22
C ASP A 226 15.33 11.54 -18.50
N GLN A 227 13.99 11.56 -18.59
CA GLN A 227 13.21 12.80 -18.68
C GLN A 227 13.32 13.64 -17.41
N ASP A 228 13.32 13.01 -16.23
CA ASP A 228 13.50 13.69 -14.95
C ASP A 228 14.89 14.30 -14.85
N ALA A 229 15.93 13.56 -15.22
CA ALA A 229 17.29 14.06 -15.30
C ALA A 229 17.41 15.31 -16.20
N ALA A 230 16.86 15.22 -17.40
CA ALA A 230 16.85 16.38 -18.33
C ALA A 230 16.12 17.58 -17.72
N SER A 231 15.00 17.38 -17.02
CA SER A 231 14.26 18.45 -16.34
C SER A 231 15.02 19.08 -15.17
N LEU A 232 15.96 18.35 -14.58
CA LEU A 232 16.87 18.81 -13.53
C LEU A 232 18.16 19.44 -14.09
N GLY A 233 18.33 19.51 -15.42
CA GLY A 233 19.54 20.02 -16.08
C GLY A 233 20.71 19.04 -16.04
N LEU A 234 20.45 17.74 -15.81
CA LEU A 234 21.46 16.71 -15.72
C LEU A 234 21.70 16.03 -17.07
N THR A 235 22.96 15.74 -17.37
CA THR A 235 23.36 14.87 -18.47
C THR A 235 23.79 13.52 -17.91
N MET A 236 23.04 12.46 -18.21
CA MET A 236 23.37 11.12 -17.77
C MET A 236 24.39 10.44 -18.67
N ALA A 237 25.35 9.73 -18.08
CA ALA A 237 26.27 8.92 -18.83
C ALA A 237 25.53 7.75 -19.50
N SER A 238 25.93 7.41 -20.73
CA SER A 238 25.41 6.25 -21.45
C SER A 238 25.71 4.97 -20.67
N GLY A 239 24.70 4.10 -20.54
CA GLY A 239 24.84 2.82 -19.84
C GLY A 239 24.83 2.89 -18.31
N LEU A 240 24.56 4.07 -17.72
CA LEU A 240 24.43 4.18 -16.27
C LEU A 240 23.24 3.35 -15.77
N ALA A 241 23.47 2.53 -14.74
CA ALA A 241 22.42 1.71 -14.13
C ALA A 241 21.27 2.56 -13.60
N LEU A 242 20.03 2.07 -13.71
CA LEU A 242 18.83 2.81 -13.30
C LEU A 242 18.88 3.23 -11.82
N SER A 243 19.40 2.38 -10.94
CA SER A 243 19.59 2.72 -9.52
C SER A 243 20.49 3.96 -9.35
N LYS A 244 21.59 4.04 -10.10
CA LYS A 244 22.50 5.18 -10.06
C LYS A 244 21.89 6.44 -10.67
N LYS A 245 21.11 6.29 -11.74
CA LYS A 245 20.35 7.42 -12.29
C LYS A 245 19.37 8.00 -11.25
N LEU A 246 18.69 7.14 -10.51
CA LEU A 246 17.78 7.53 -9.42
C LEU A 246 18.53 8.30 -8.33
N ASP A 247 19.67 7.77 -7.84
CA ASP A 247 20.50 8.42 -6.82
C ASP A 247 20.89 9.84 -7.25
N VAL A 248 21.36 10.00 -8.50
CA VAL A 248 21.77 11.30 -9.06
C VAL A 248 20.58 12.26 -9.17
N CYS A 249 19.43 11.80 -9.68
CA CYS A 249 18.23 12.62 -9.78
C CYS A 249 17.69 13.01 -8.40
N GLU A 250 17.70 12.10 -7.43
CA GLU A 250 17.26 12.34 -6.06
C GLU A 250 18.12 13.43 -5.39
N THR A 251 19.43 13.29 -5.47
CA THR A 251 20.37 14.27 -4.94
C THR A 251 20.15 15.66 -5.58
N ALA A 252 20.07 15.74 -6.90
CA ALA A 252 19.85 17.01 -7.58
C ALA A 252 18.50 17.65 -7.24
N ALA A 253 17.44 16.83 -7.11
CA ALA A 253 16.13 17.32 -6.68
C ALA A 253 16.18 17.85 -5.24
N CYS A 254 16.88 17.18 -4.33
CA CYS A 254 17.07 17.64 -2.96
C CYS A 254 17.82 18.97 -2.90
N VAL A 255 18.88 19.13 -3.69
CA VAL A 255 19.62 20.41 -3.79
C VAL A 255 18.70 21.53 -4.27
N GLN A 256 17.95 21.34 -5.36
CA GLN A 256 17.03 22.37 -5.86
C GLN A 256 15.92 22.71 -4.86
N LEU A 257 15.39 21.72 -4.16
CA LEU A 257 14.39 21.93 -3.10
C LEU A 257 15.00 22.59 -1.87
N GLY A 258 16.26 22.30 -1.54
CA GLY A 258 17.04 22.98 -0.50
C GLY A 258 17.15 24.48 -0.76
N VAL A 259 17.48 24.87 -1.98
CA VAL A 259 17.50 26.28 -2.40
C VAL A 259 16.15 26.98 -2.14
N TYR A 260 15.03 26.34 -2.50
CA TYR A 260 13.70 26.87 -2.20
C TYR A 260 13.44 27.01 -0.68
N LEU A 261 13.97 26.11 0.11
CA LEU A 261 13.85 26.15 1.60
C LEU A 261 14.80 27.18 2.22
N GLY A 262 15.80 27.69 1.51
CA GLY A 262 16.88 28.52 2.04
C GLY A 262 17.92 27.72 2.85
N LYS A 263 18.14 26.45 2.48
CA LYS A 263 19.06 25.50 3.13
C LYS A 263 19.98 24.87 2.09
N ASP A 264 21.16 24.40 2.53
CA ASP A 264 21.92 23.44 1.73
C ASP A 264 21.16 22.11 1.70
N GLY A 265 20.87 21.61 0.48
CA GLY A 265 20.08 20.40 0.27
C GLY A 265 20.91 19.16 -0.05
N ALA A 266 22.24 19.29 -0.17
CA ALA A 266 23.09 18.20 -0.68
C ALA A 266 23.04 16.94 0.21
N ASP A 267 23.03 17.13 1.54
CA ASP A 267 23.04 16.07 2.54
C ASP A 267 21.69 15.91 3.27
N SER A 268 20.61 16.49 2.74
CA SER A 268 19.30 16.44 3.42
C SER A 268 18.56 15.13 3.17
N ASP A 269 17.90 14.60 4.21
CA ASP A 269 16.96 13.47 4.03
C ASP A 269 15.84 13.87 3.05
N PRO A 270 15.67 13.13 1.95
CA PRO A 270 14.66 13.43 0.94
C PRO A 270 13.24 13.49 1.49
N LEU A 271 12.89 12.60 2.45
CA LEU A 271 11.54 12.58 3.04
C LEU A 271 11.29 13.83 3.90
N GLU A 272 12.29 14.25 4.66
CA GLU A 272 12.18 15.48 5.45
C GLU A 272 12.13 16.72 4.54
N THR A 273 12.94 16.74 3.49
CA THR A 273 12.91 17.80 2.47
C THR A 273 11.51 17.93 1.85
N ILE A 274 10.89 16.81 1.43
CA ILE A 274 9.53 16.79 0.89
C ILE A 274 8.54 17.37 1.90
N LYS A 275 8.60 16.95 3.17
CA LYS A 275 7.70 17.45 4.23
C LYS A 275 7.83 18.96 4.42
N LEU A 276 9.06 19.47 4.50
CA LEU A 276 9.33 20.90 4.68
C LEU A 276 8.82 21.71 3.50
N VAL A 277 9.08 21.27 2.25
CA VAL A 277 8.58 21.93 1.04
C VAL A 277 7.05 21.98 1.05
N LYS A 278 6.38 20.84 1.31
CA LYS A 278 4.91 20.78 1.35
C LYS A 278 4.32 21.65 2.47
N ARG A 279 5.02 21.77 3.62
CA ARG A 279 4.63 22.69 4.70
C ARG A 279 4.78 24.13 4.26
N LYS A 280 5.92 24.53 3.67
CA LYS A 280 6.19 25.89 3.22
C LYS A 280 5.18 26.33 2.15
N VAL A 281 4.95 25.50 1.14
CA VAL A 281 3.98 25.78 0.07
C VAL A 281 2.55 25.95 0.62
N ARG A 282 2.15 25.11 1.59
CA ARG A 282 0.84 25.29 2.27
C ARG A 282 0.76 26.61 3.04
N GLY A 283 1.87 27.07 3.62
CA GLY A 283 1.96 28.36 4.29
C GLY A 283 1.79 29.56 3.35
N GLU A 284 2.03 29.40 2.05
CA GLU A 284 1.76 30.43 1.03
C GLU A 284 0.25 30.62 0.74
N GLY A 285 -0.63 29.77 1.30
CA GLY A 285 -2.08 29.87 1.18
C GLY A 285 -2.66 29.19 -0.06
N LYS A 286 -3.88 29.63 -0.48
CA LYS A 286 -4.62 28.99 -1.58
C LYS A 286 -3.98 29.17 -2.96
N THR A 287 -3.17 30.18 -3.13
CA THR A 287 -2.51 30.53 -4.42
C THR A 287 -1.00 30.64 -4.21
N PRO A 288 -0.29 29.51 -4.15
CA PRO A 288 1.16 29.54 -4.02
C PRO A 288 1.85 30.31 -5.14
N SER A 289 3.01 30.88 -4.84
CA SER A 289 3.90 31.51 -5.83
C SER A 289 4.28 30.54 -6.94
N ASP A 290 4.71 31.02 -8.08
CA ASP A 290 5.13 30.13 -9.18
C ASP A 290 6.37 29.29 -8.77
N VAL A 291 7.24 29.85 -7.95
CA VAL A 291 8.37 29.12 -7.35
C VAL A 291 7.86 28.04 -6.39
N GLY A 292 6.88 28.36 -5.56
CA GLY A 292 6.23 27.38 -4.67
C GLY A 292 5.54 26.25 -5.42
N LYS A 293 4.82 26.56 -6.52
CA LYS A 293 4.22 25.56 -7.41
C LYS A 293 5.27 24.65 -8.03
N ALA A 294 6.39 25.22 -8.53
CA ALA A 294 7.50 24.46 -9.11
C ALA A 294 8.14 23.54 -8.06
N ALA A 295 8.42 24.06 -6.87
CA ALA A 295 8.95 23.27 -5.75
C ALA A 295 8.00 22.15 -5.32
N SER A 296 6.69 22.42 -5.25
CA SER A 296 5.69 21.38 -4.96
C SER A 296 5.68 20.28 -6.01
N LYS A 297 5.75 20.65 -7.30
CA LYS A 297 5.81 19.69 -8.42
C LYS A 297 7.08 18.84 -8.37
N LEU A 298 8.22 19.44 -8.05
CA LEU A 298 9.49 18.72 -7.91
C LEU A 298 9.46 17.77 -6.71
N ALA A 299 8.88 18.19 -5.58
CA ALA A 299 8.68 17.32 -4.42
C ALA A 299 7.78 16.11 -4.75
N ASP A 300 6.71 16.31 -5.54
CA ASP A 300 5.86 15.19 -6.02
C ASP A 300 6.63 14.25 -6.96
N ARG A 301 7.52 14.81 -7.79
CA ARG A 301 8.43 14.02 -8.64
C ARG A 301 9.39 13.16 -7.81
N LEU A 302 10.00 13.75 -6.79
CA LEU A 302 10.90 13.06 -5.88
C LEU A 302 10.21 11.90 -5.14
N ILE A 303 8.94 12.07 -4.71
CA ILE A 303 8.13 10.97 -4.16
C ILE A 303 8.01 9.82 -5.16
N LYS A 304 7.75 10.12 -6.44
CA LYS A 304 7.57 9.09 -7.48
C LYS A 304 8.86 8.33 -7.78
N MET A 305 10.01 9.03 -7.81
CA MET A 305 11.33 8.40 -7.96
C MET A 305 11.60 7.41 -6.82
N ARG A 306 11.36 7.83 -5.57
CA ARG A 306 11.59 7.00 -4.38
C ARG A 306 10.67 5.79 -4.26
N ARG A 307 9.54 5.75 -4.97
CA ARG A 307 8.68 4.55 -5.03
C ARG A 307 9.30 3.39 -5.81
N LEU A 308 10.32 3.65 -6.64
CA LEU A 308 11.17 2.62 -7.21
C LEU A 308 12.33 2.38 -6.24
N ASP A 309 12.06 1.73 -5.13
CA ASP A 309 13.02 1.55 -4.05
C ASP A 309 14.07 0.48 -4.33
N GLY A 310 15.07 0.40 -3.43
CA GLY A 310 16.19 -0.52 -3.54
C GLY A 310 15.79 -2.00 -3.52
N PHE A 311 14.53 -2.34 -3.20
CA PHE A 311 14.07 -3.73 -3.23
C PHE A 311 13.95 -4.24 -4.67
N ALA A 312 13.49 -3.41 -5.61
CA ALA A 312 13.38 -3.75 -7.02
C ALA A 312 14.73 -4.21 -7.64
N PHE A 313 15.85 -3.72 -7.10
CA PHE A 313 17.19 -3.96 -7.61
C PHE A 313 17.91 -5.20 -7.02
N LYS A 314 17.33 -5.88 -6.02
CA LYS A 314 18.03 -6.92 -5.25
C LYS A 314 17.92 -8.33 -5.83
N ASN A 315 16.80 -8.66 -6.43
CA ASN A 315 16.52 -10.03 -6.88
C ASN A 315 16.91 -10.22 -8.33
N LYS A 316 17.58 -11.35 -8.65
CA LYS A 316 17.94 -11.73 -10.03
C LYS A 316 16.73 -12.10 -10.90
N VAL A 317 15.63 -12.46 -10.27
CA VAL A 317 14.38 -12.89 -10.93
C VAL A 317 13.25 -12.00 -10.44
N ILE A 318 12.36 -11.62 -11.34
CA ILE A 318 11.14 -10.86 -11.07
C ILE A 318 9.91 -11.69 -11.42
N THR A 319 8.94 -11.75 -10.52
CA THR A 319 7.69 -12.48 -10.72
C THR A 319 6.67 -11.64 -11.48
N GLN A 320 5.65 -12.29 -12.04
CA GLN A 320 4.55 -11.60 -12.71
C GLN A 320 3.78 -10.66 -11.76
N GLU A 321 3.69 -10.98 -10.48
CA GLU A 321 3.09 -10.14 -9.44
C GLU A 321 3.89 -8.85 -9.26
N GLU A 322 5.22 -8.94 -9.15
CA GLU A 322 6.10 -7.76 -9.01
C GLU A 322 6.05 -6.88 -10.26
N VAL A 323 6.01 -7.48 -11.46
CA VAL A 323 5.81 -6.71 -12.70
C VAL A 323 4.45 -5.99 -12.71
N ALA A 324 3.38 -6.65 -12.27
CA ALA A 324 2.05 -6.03 -12.15
C ALA A 324 2.07 -4.82 -11.21
N GLU A 325 2.78 -4.92 -10.09
CA GLU A 325 2.98 -3.84 -9.12
C GLU A 325 3.75 -2.66 -9.71
N HIS A 326 4.83 -2.93 -10.45
CA HIS A 326 5.56 -1.90 -11.19
C HIS A 326 4.66 -1.16 -12.19
N LEU A 327 3.89 -1.90 -12.98
CA LEU A 327 2.96 -1.32 -13.94
C LEU A 327 1.83 -0.54 -13.25
N LYS A 328 1.35 -1.01 -12.10
CA LYS A 328 0.34 -0.30 -11.30
C LYS A 328 0.88 1.03 -10.77
N ARG A 329 2.10 1.06 -10.26
CA ARG A 329 2.79 2.29 -9.84
C ARG A 329 2.98 3.27 -11.01
N LEU A 330 3.53 2.79 -12.12
CA LEU A 330 3.68 3.60 -13.34
C LEU A 330 2.35 4.23 -13.76
N ARG A 331 1.29 3.45 -13.75
CA ARG A 331 -0.02 3.92 -14.15
C ARG A 331 -0.60 4.95 -13.18
N ASN A 332 -0.51 4.71 -11.88
CA ASN A 332 -1.04 5.62 -10.87
C ASN A 332 -0.26 6.93 -10.78
N ASP A 333 1.05 6.88 -10.97
CA ASP A 333 1.92 8.03 -10.78
C ASP A 333 2.09 8.89 -12.04
N TRP A 334 1.98 8.28 -13.24
CA TRP A 334 2.34 8.92 -14.49
C TRP A 334 1.22 8.98 -15.53
N CYS A 335 0.28 8.01 -15.50
CA CYS A 335 -0.83 7.98 -16.44
C CYS A 335 -2.06 8.65 -15.83
N VAL A 336 -2.11 9.98 -15.85
CA VAL A 336 -3.22 10.77 -15.30
C VAL A 336 -4.08 11.40 -16.40
N GLY A 337 -5.31 11.78 -16.07
CA GLY A 337 -6.17 12.64 -16.88
C GLY A 337 -7.35 11.97 -17.56
N THR A 338 -7.57 10.67 -17.41
CA THR A 338 -8.79 10.01 -17.91
C THR A 338 -9.59 9.36 -16.78
N LEU A 339 -10.92 9.18 -16.98
CA LEU A 339 -11.77 8.45 -16.03
C LEU A 339 -11.23 7.02 -15.80
N ARG A 340 -10.69 6.38 -16.83
CA ARG A 340 -10.07 5.06 -16.72
C ARG A 340 -8.86 5.07 -15.76
N ASP A 341 -8.06 6.12 -15.77
CA ASP A 341 -6.90 6.25 -14.89
C ASP A 341 -7.33 6.51 -13.45
N VAL A 342 -8.34 7.37 -13.26
CA VAL A 342 -8.97 7.60 -11.94
C VAL A 342 -9.54 6.30 -11.38
N MET A 343 -10.32 5.56 -12.17
CA MET A 343 -10.86 4.26 -11.78
C MET A 343 -9.74 3.28 -11.41
N ASN A 344 -8.63 3.26 -12.16
CA ASN A 344 -7.51 2.38 -11.85
C ASN A 344 -6.81 2.75 -10.53
N ALA A 345 -6.81 4.00 -10.12
CA ALA A 345 -6.20 4.43 -8.87
C ALA A 345 -7.01 3.95 -7.64
N TYR A 346 -8.33 3.95 -7.75
CA TYR A 346 -9.24 3.65 -6.62
C TYR A 346 -9.78 2.23 -6.61
N LEU A 347 -9.91 1.58 -7.76
CA LEU A 347 -10.40 0.21 -7.86
C LEU A 347 -9.31 -0.68 -8.46
N PRO A 348 -9.09 -1.89 -7.93
CA PRO A 348 -8.15 -2.82 -8.51
C PRO A 348 -8.56 -3.13 -9.96
N GLN A 349 -7.58 -3.12 -10.85
CA GLN A 349 -7.75 -3.49 -12.25
C GLN A 349 -6.73 -4.59 -12.58
N PRO A 350 -6.91 -5.80 -12.01
CA PRO A 350 -5.96 -6.88 -12.16
C PRO A 350 -5.90 -7.35 -13.61
N VAL A 351 -4.72 -7.78 -14.00
CA VAL A 351 -4.46 -8.30 -15.35
C VAL A 351 -4.87 -9.77 -15.49
N ALA A 352 -4.98 -10.48 -14.36
CA ALA A 352 -5.36 -11.89 -14.28
C ALA A 352 -6.09 -12.18 -12.95
N ARG A 353 -6.62 -13.40 -12.79
CA ARG A 353 -7.27 -13.85 -11.56
C ARG A 353 -6.25 -14.08 -10.46
N ARG A 354 -6.65 -13.83 -9.20
CA ARG A 354 -5.76 -13.95 -8.05
C ARG A 354 -6.31 -14.86 -6.96
N VAL A 355 -5.38 -15.35 -6.15
CA VAL A 355 -5.63 -16.03 -4.88
C VAL A 355 -5.01 -15.17 -3.78
N ALA A 356 -5.72 -15.00 -2.67
CA ALA A 356 -5.21 -14.34 -1.49
C ALA A 356 -4.72 -15.39 -0.48
N HIS A 357 -3.47 -15.29 -0.06
CA HIS A 357 -2.90 -16.06 1.05
C HIS A 357 -2.86 -15.17 2.28
N ILE A 358 -3.46 -15.63 3.38
CA ILE A 358 -3.49 -14.90 4.64
C ILE A 358 -2.76 -15.72 5.70
N ARG A 359 -1.93 -15.06 6.53
CA ARG A 359 -1.32 -15.61 7.74
C ARG A 359 -1.60 -14.68 8.90
N ILE A 360 -2.17 -15.22 9.96
CA ILE A 360 -2.43 -14.52 11.21
C ILE A 360 -1.33 -14.95 12.17
N LEU A 361 -0.49 -14.00 12.58
CA LEU A 361 0.67 -14.30 13.38
C LEU A 361 0.34 -14.31 14.87
N PRO A 362 1.20 -14.92 15.71
CA PRO A 362 1.07 -14.81 17.16
C PRO A 362 1.02 -13.34 17.58
N PRO A 363 0.14 -12.97 18.53
CA PRO A 363 0.07 -11.62 19.04
C PRO A 363 1.36 -11.24 19.77
N ILE A 364 1.78 -9.98 19.60
CA ILE A 364 2.89 -9.38 20.33
C ILE A 364 2.31 -8.64 21.52
N GLU A 365 2.68 -9.05 22.72
CA GLU A 365 2.23 -8.43 23.97
C GLU A 365 2.93 -7.11 24.21
N VAL A 366 2.16 -6.10 24.63
CA VAL A 366 2.65 -4.78 25.02
C VAL A 366 2.73 -4.75 26.55
N THR A 367 3.92 -4.73 27.10
CA THR A 367 4.14 -4.74 28.55
C THR A 367 4.02 -3.35 29.17
N GLY A 368 4.26 -2.30 28.35
CA GLY A 368 4.25 -0.89 28.76
C GLY A 368 5.63 -0.33 29.05
N THR A 369 6.70 -1.13 28.89
CA THR A 369 8.11 -0.71 29.09
C THR A 369 8.81 -0.41 27.77
N GLU A 370 8.25 -0.84 26.65
CA GLU A 370 8.81 -0.65 25.30
C GLU A 370 8.56 0.76 24.79
N THR A 371 9.36 1.19 23.82
CA THR A 371 9.00 2.35 23.01
C THR A 371 8.06 1.98 21.87
N ALA A 372 7.27 2.93 21.38
CA ALA A 372 6.42 2.70 20.22
C ALA A 372 7.23 2.28 18.98
N ALA A 373 8.45 2.81 18.82
CA ALA A 373 9.34 2.46 17.72
C ALA A 373 9.79 0.99 17.80
N ASP A 374 10.18 0.51 18.99
CA ASP A 374 10.62 -0.88 19.19
C ASP A 374 9.47 -1.86 18.90
N LEU A 375 8.27 -1.57 19.40
CA LEU A 375 7.08 -2.35 19.11
C LEU A 375 6.82 -2.44 17.59
N MET A 376 6.87 -1.33 16.88
CA MET A 376 6.63 -1.31 15.45
C MET A 376 7.73 -1.97 14.63
N ASN A 377 8.99 -1.92 15.08
CA ASN A 377 10.10 -2.67 14.50
C ASN A 377 9.90 -4.19 14.67
N THR A 378 9.45 -4.63 15.85
CA THR A 378 9.11 -6.04 16.11
C THR A 378 7.95 -6.52 15.21
N VAL A 379 6.88 -5.71 15.10
CA VAL A 379 5.76 -6.00 14.19
C VAL A 379 6.25 -6.12 12.75
N ARG A 380 7.07 -5.17 12.29
CA ARG A 380 7.62 -5.19 10.92
C ARG A 380 8.45 -6.43 10.63
N ALA A 381 9.34 -6.79 11.56
CA ALA A 381 10.16 -7.98 11.42
C ALA A 381 9.31 -9.25 11.33
N SER A 382 8.27 -9.37 12.16
CA SER A 382 7.32 -10.49 12.14
C SER A 382 6.55 -10.55 10.81
N LEU A 383 6.03 -9.42 10.34
CA LEU A 383 5.32 -9.33 9.05
C LEU A 383 6.23 -9.75 7.88
N GLN A 384 7.49 -9.24 7.83
CA GLN A 384 8.41 -9.58 6.75
C GLN A 384 8.80 -11.06 6.77
N ALA A 385 9.12 -11.63 7.93
CA ALA A 385 9.47 -13.04 8.06
C ALA A 385 8.34 -13.97 7.60
N ALA A 386 7.10 -13.63 7.97
CA ALA A 386 5.94 -14.40 7.55
C ALA A 386 5.67 -14.25 6.04
N LEU A 387 5.86 -13.05 5.48
CA LEU A 387 5.74 -12.80 4.06
C LEU A 387 6.77 -13.60 3.26
N ASP A 388 8.02 -13.66 3.74
CA ASP A 388 9.08 -14.46 3.13
C ASP A 388 8.74 -15.95 3.15
N THR A 389 8.15 -16.44 4.27
CA THR A 389 7.65 -17.81 4.38
C THR A 389 6.55 -18.10 3.36
N VAL A 390 5.55 -17.23 3.25
CA VAL A 390 4.46 -17.36 2.26
C VAL A 390 5.02 -17.36 0.83
N ASN A 391 5.98 -16.51 0.53
CA ASN A 391 6.64 -16.48 -0.79
C ASN A 391 7.37 -17.78 -1.11
N GLN A 392 8.06 -18.37 -0.11
CA GLN A 392 8.71 -19.68 -0.28
C GLN A 392 7.71 -20.82 -0.50
N GLU A 393 6.60 -20.84 0.24
CA GLU A 393 5.52 -21.82 0.07
C GLU A 393 4.90 -21.74 -1.32
N ILE A 394 4.60 -20.51 -1.78
CA ILE A 394 4.08 -20.26 -3.13
C ILE A 394 5.07 -20.73 -4.19
N GLY A 395 6.37 -20.43 -4.06
CA GLY A 395 7.40 -20.83 -4.99
C GLY A 395 7.57 -22.35 -5.10
N ARG A 396 7.25 -23.11 -4.03
CA ARG A 396 7.29 -24.59 -4.06
C ARG A 396 6.06 -25.23 -4.70
N THR A 397 4.91 -24.55 -4.66
CA THR A 397 3.62 -25.13 -5.07
C THR A 397 3.15 -24.68 -6.45
N SER A 398 3.76 -23.65 -7.01
CA SER A 398 3.33 -23.03 -8.25
C SER A 398 4.54 -22.73 -9.15
N ALA A 399 4.46 -23.17 -10.41
CA ALA A 399 5.35 -22.65 -11.46
C ALA A 399 4.93 -21.21 -11.79
N ALA A 400 5.26 -20.27 -10.90
CA ALA A 400 4.98 -18.86 -11.12
C ALA A 400 5.73 -18.37 -12.37
N THR A 401 5.04 -17.72 -13.29
CA THR A 401 5.67 -17.05 -14.41
C THR A 401 6.61 -15.97 -13.89
N SER A 402 7.86 -16.02 -14.31
CA SER A 402 8.91 -15.11 -13.89
C SER A 402 9.89 -14.85 -15.03
N TRP A 403 10.65 -13.78 -14.91
CA TRP A 403 11.64 -13.35 -15.90
C TRP A 403 12.97 -13.00 -15.22
N PRO A 404 14.10 -13.00 -15.95
CA PRO A 404 15.29 -12.28 -15.48
C PRO A 404 14.90 -10.84 -15.11
N ASN A 405 15.37 -10.38 -13.96
CA ASN A 405 14.99 -9.05 -13.48
C ASN A 405 15.89 -7.96 -14.13
N PRO A 406 15.37 -7.14 -15.04
CA PRO A 406 16.16 -6.09 -15.71
C PRO A 406 16.53 -4.93 -14.77
N PHE A 407 15.90 -4.84 -13.60
CA PHE A 407 16.25 -3.86 -12.58
C PHE A 407 17.45 -4.31 -11.74
N TYR A 408 17.78 -5.60 -11.74
CA TYR A 408 18.85 -6.15 -10.91
C TYR A 408 20.18 -5.48 -11.20
N THR A 409 20.83 -4.97 -10.15
CA THR A 409 22.20 -4.49 -10.20
C THR A 409 23.04 -5.40 -9.30
N ALA A 410 24.07 -6.02 -9.84
CA ALA A 410 25.06 -6.71 -9.02
C ALA A 410 25.66 -5.67 -8.05
N ALA A 411 25.66 -6.00 -6.76
CA ALA A 411 26.20 -5.13 -5.71
C ALA A 411 27.70 -4.95 -5.87
#